data_c14389c9df8329eed2e6aa15676b42e7
#
_entry.id   c14389c9df8329eed2e6aa15676b42e7
#
_cell.length_a   1.000
_cell.length_b   1.000
_cell.length_c   1.000
_cell.angle_alpha   90.00
_cell.angle_beta   90.00
_cell.angle_gamma   90.00
#
_symmetry.space_group_name_H-M   'P 1'
#
loop_
_entity.id
_entity.type
_entity.pdbx_description
1 polymer ?
#
loop_
_entity_poly.entity_id
_entity_poly.type
_entity_poly.pdbx_seq_one_letter_code
_entity_poly.pdbx_strand_id
1 'polypeptide(L)'
;MPYLYAHACCSALAREAILASGPAQNSLRERLAQKSGAAATPPFDGLLDADDGPVARIQSRFPLFQWGAQGPDIWFYHALIRPFRSLRRWGNRIHAENVDLTMEALLDSVLAAQGRERDGRFAYFCGFLTHYALDAAAHPFVHSRCGSHAYHTMFEAEVDTALLALSGESPKTVPPASTMPALSREDAAVVADMQSAVAARWGESVPKKALASIVKKAPAILARQHDPKGRKRALALAFERLFTGGRLVASRFFFPLAADEERDVLN
;
A
#
# COMPACT_ATOMS: atom_id res chain seq x y z
N MET A 1 8.11 -6.45 5.05
CA MET A 1 6.94 -5.87 4.37
C MET A 1 5.73 -6.29 5.16
N PRO A 2 5.49 -5.61 6.17
CA PRO A 2 4.39 -5.81 7.07
C PRO A 2 3.29 -4.82 6.74
N TYR A 3 2.19 -4.88 7.44
CA TYR A 3 0.97 -4.11 7.19
C TYR A 3 0.26 -4.38 5.85
N LEU A 4 0.60 -5.45 5.14
CA LEU A 4 -0.09 -5.81 3.91
C LEU A 4 -1.60 -5.92 4.10
N TYR A 5 -2.00 -6.66 5.14
CA TYR A 5 -3.40 -6.83 5.50
C TYR A 5 -3.96 -5.58 6.17
N ALA A 6 -3.19 -4.90 7.02
CA ALA A 6 -3.61 -3.67 7.66
C ALA A 6 -3.94 -2.59 6.62
N HIS A 7 -3.08 -2.38 5.63
CA HIS A 7 -3.36 -1.45 4.54
C HIS A 7 -4.55 -1.89 3.69
N ALA A 8 -4.70 -3.18 3.40
CA ALA A 8 -5.84 -3.71 2.68
C ALA A 8 -7.15 -3.54 3.48
N CYS A 9 -7.14 -3.85 4.77
CA CYS A 9 -8.29 -3.65 5.67
C CYS A 9 -8.64 -2.16 5.81
N CYS A 10 -7.65 -1.28 6.02
CA CYS A 10 -7.86 0.16 6.10
C CYS A 10 -8.50 0.70 4.82
N SER A 11 -8.01 0.25 3.65
CA SER A 11 -8.58 0.65 2.37
C SER A 11 -10.02 0.15 2.18
N ALA A 12 -10.33 -1.07 2.62
CA ALA A 12 -11.69 -1.60 2.56
C ALA A 12 -12.64 -0.83 3.48
N LEU A 13 -12.23 -0.54 4.72
CA LEU A 13 -13.00 0.27 5.67
C LEU A 13 -13.19 1.71 5.18
N ALA A 14 -12.15 2.32 4.62
CA ALA A 14 -12.26 3.64 4.02
C ALA A 14 -13.27 3.65 2.86
N ARG A 15 -13.24 2.63 1.98
CA ARG A 15 -14.24 2.46 0.94
C ARG A 15 -15.66 2.37 1.50
N GLU A 16 -15.88 1.53 2.51
CA GLU A 16 -17.20 1.40 3.15
C GLU A 16 -17.66 2.70 3.81
N ALA A 17 -16.78 3.40 4.51
CA ALA A 17 -17.07 4.69 5.11
C ALA A 17 -17.43 5.75 4.05
N ILE A 18 -16.72 5.78 2.93
CA ILE A 18 -17.02 6.66 1.81
C ILE A 18 -18.39 6.31 1.20
N LEU A 19 -18.71 5.01 1.06
CA LEU A 19 -20.02 4.54 0.56
C LEU A 19 -21.18 4.94 1.47
N ALA A 20 -20.97 4.83 2.79
CA ALA A 20 -21.97 5.18 3.78
C ALA A 20 -22.19 6.71 3.91
N SER A 21 -21.24 7.52 3.43
CA SER A 21 -21.23 8.97 3.63
C SER A 21 -21.94 9.78 2.53
N GLY A 22 -22.88 9.19 1.78
CA GLY A 22 -23.57 9.82 0.67
C GLY A 22 -23.99 11.30 0.89
N PRO A 23 -24.54 11.68 2.06
CA PRO A 23 -24.85 13.07 2.39
C PRO A 23 -23.61 13.93 2.73
N ALA A 24 -22.51 13.32 3.16
CA ALA A 24 -21.30 14.05 3.57
C ALA A 24 -20.49 14.61 2.38
N GLN A 25 -20.74 14.12 1.18
CA GLN A 25 -20.09 14.65 -0.04
C GLN A 25 -20.51 16.12 -0.30
N ASN A 26 -21.75 16.46 -0.04
CA ASN A 26 -22.24 17.84 -0.14
C ASN A 26 -21.57 18.74 0.90
N SER A 27 -21.40 18.25 2.15
CA SER A 27 -20.74 18.99 3.22
C SER A 27 -19.24 19.22 2.94
N LEU A 28 -18.56 18.28 2.31
CA LEU A 28 -17.16 18.45 1.93
C LEU A 28 -17.01 19.52 0.83
N ARG A 29 -17.90 19.49 -0.16
CA ARG A 29 -17.97 20.50 -1.23
C ARG A 29 -18.20 21.90 -0.64
N GLU A 30 -19.16 22.06 0.27
CA GLU A 30 -19.45 23.30 0.98
C GLU A 30 -18.27 23.77 1.81
N ARG A 31 -17.59 22.89 2.55
CA ARG A 31 -16.42 23.22 3.36
C ARG A 31 -15.20 23.61 2.53
N LEU A 32 -14.97 22.97 1.38
CA LEU A 32 -13.92 23.33 0.45
C LEU A 32 -14.21 24.67 -0.23
N ALA A 33 -15.46 24.91 -0.63
CA ALA A 33 -15.89 26.20 -1.17
C ALA A 33 -15.75 27.33 -0.15
N GLN A 34 -16.09 27.10 1.12
CA GLN A 34 -15.93 28.08 2.20
C GLN A 34 -14.46 28.40 2.52
N LYS A 35 -13.56 27.40 2.43
CA LYS A 35 -12.11 27.61 2.68
C LYS A 35 -11.41 28.33 1.53
N SER A 36 -11.84 28.14 0.31
CA SER A 36 -11.20 28.76 -0.86
C SER A 36 -11.58 30.21 -1.08
N GLY A 37 -12.57 30.78 -0.35
CA GLY A 37 -12.87 32.23 -0.27
C GLY A 37 -13.05 32.96 -1.58
N ALA A 38 -13.24 32.27 -2.71
CA ALA A 38 -13.26 32.89 -4.00
C ALA A 38 -14.09 32.10 -5.01
N ALA A 39 -14.69 32.84 -5.92
CA ALA A 39 -15.31 32.39 -7.16
C ALA A 39 -14.31 31.71 -8.15
N ALA A 40 -13.28 31.07 -7.67
CA ALA A 40 -12.41 30.23 -8.46
C ALA A 40 -13.00 28.82 -8.43
N THR A 41 -13.46 28.35 -9.55
CA THR A 41 -13.79 26.96 -9.80
C THR A 41 -12.60 26.11 -9.30
N PRO A 42 -12.76 25.34 -8.24
CA PRO A 42 -11.61 24.57 -7.74
C PRO A 42 -11.11 23.66 -8.86
N PRO A 43 -9.81 23.36 -8.93
CA PRO A 43 -9.25 22.40 -9.89
C PRO A 43 -9.87 21.00 -9.77
N PHE A 44 -10.80 20.84 -8.83
CA PHE A 44 -11.54 19.60 -8.54
C PHE A 44 -12.92 19.53 -9.22
N ASP A 45 -13.31 20.51 -10.05
CA ASP A 45 -14.55 20.43 -10.80
C ASP A 45 -14.58 19.14 -11.64
N GLY A 46 -15.67 18.41 -11.52
CA GLY A 46 -15.87 17.09 -12.14
C GLY A 46 -15.20 15.92 -11.41
N LEU A 47 -14.35 16.12 -10.39
CA LEU A 47 -13.89 15.04 -9.51
C LEU A 47 -14.91 14.67 -8.43
N LEU A 48 -15.80 15.61 -8.10
CA LEU A 48 -16.79 15.47 -7.03
C LEU A 48 -18.25 15.44 -7.54
N ASP A 49 -18.48 15.28 -8.84
CA ASP A 49 -19.82 15.25 -9.42
C ASP A 49 -20.62 14.02 -8.98
N ALA A 50 -21.90 14.21 -8.67
CA ALA A 50 -22.73 13.26 -7.96
C ALA A 50 -23.02 11.94 -8.72
N ASP A 51 -23.15 11.98 -10.04
CA ASP A 51 -23.46 10.79 -10.84
C ASP A 51 -22.23 9.92 -11.12
N ASP A 52 -21.02 10.53 -11.13
CA ASP A 52 -19.72 9.87 -11.24
C ASP A 52 -18.83 10.19 -10.02
N GLY A 53 -19.42 10.29 -8.85
CA GLY A 53 -18.75 10.75 -7.63
C GLY A 53 -17.52 9.93 -7.26
N PRO A 54 -16.69 10.41 -6.29
CA PRO A 54 -15.44 9.78 -5.88
C PRO A 54 -15.58 8.29 -5.56
N VAL A 55 -16.73 7.93 -5.01
CA VAL A 55 -17.10 6.56 -4.66
C VAL A 55 -17.24 5.68 -5.90
N ALA A 56 -18.02 6.11 -6.90
CA ALA A 56 -18.22 5.35 -8.12
C ALA A 56 -16.90 5.12 -8.86
N ARG A 57 -16.02 6.13 -8.89
CA ARG A 57 -14.69 6.05 -9.49
C ARG A 57 -13.80 5.06 -8.75
N ILE A 58 -13.74 5.11 -7.41
CA ILE A 58 -12.99 4.15 -6.61
C ILE A 58 -13.53 2.74 -6.81
N GLN A 59 -14.85 2.56 -6.83
CA GLN A 59 -15.47 1.25 -7.04
C GLN A 59 -15.15 0.68 -8.42
N SER A 60 -15.31 1.48 -9.46
CA SER A 60 -15.05 1.04 -10.85
C SER A 60 -13.58 0.66 -11.08
N ARG A 61 -12.67 1.18 -10.26
CA ARG A 61 -11.21 0.98 -10.35
C ARG A 61 -10.61 0.46 -9.05
N PHE A 62 -11.36 -0.32 -8.28
CA PHE A 62 -10.98 -0.81 -6.96
C PHE A 62 -9.62 -1.54 -6.92
N PRO A 63 -9.23 -2.35 -7.91
CA PRO A 63 -7.88 -2.90 -7.95
C PRO A 63 -6.77 -1.85 -7.89
N LEU A 64 -6.94 -0.69 -8.56
CA LEU A 64 -5.96 0.41 -8.47
C LEU A 64 -5.96 1.08 -7.10
N PHE A 65 -7.13 1.22 -6.47
CA PHE A 65 -7.21 1.69 -5.08
C PHE A 65 -6.45 0.77 -4.12
N GLN A 66 -6.60 -0.55 -4.25
CA GLN A 66 -5.85 -1.53 -3.45
C GLN A 66 -4.34 -1.44 -3.70
N TRP A 67 -3.91 -1.25 -4.93
CA TRP A 67 -2.50 -1.02 -5.24
C TRP A 67 -1.98 0.30 -4.66
N GLY A 68 -2.80 1.36 -4.71
CA GLY A 68 -2.51 2.62 -4.04
C GLY A 68 -2.33 2.46 -2.54
N ALA A 69 -3.17 1.66 -1.89
CA ALA A 69 -3.10 1.40 -0.46
C ALA A 69 -1.80 0.70 -0.01
N GLN A 70 -1.07 0.07 -0.93
CA GLN A 70 0.30 -0.38 -0.63
C GLN A 70 1.31 0.79 -0.65
N GLY A 71 0.92 1.94 -1.17
CA GLY A 71 1.67 3.19 -1.13
C GLY A 71 3.11 3.04 -1.60
N PRO A 72 4.07 3.63 -0.87
CA PRO A 72 5.48 3.51 -1.16
C PRO A 72 6.08 2.11 -0.89
N ASP A 73 5.37 1.23 -0.21
CA ASP A 73 5.84 -0.13 0.12
C ASP A 73 6.09 -0.98 -1.12
N ILE A 74 5.42 -0.68 -2.23
CA ILE A 74 5.68 -1.37 -3.49
C ILE A 74 7.16 -1.34 -3.91
N TRP A 75 7.91 -0.32 -3.51
CA TRP A 75 9.32 -0.18 -3.82
C TRP A 75 10.21 -1.20 -3.11
N PHE A 76 9.78 -1.72 -1.96
CA PHE A 76 10.54 -2.73 -1.22
C PHE A 76 10.61 -4.07 -1.96
N TYR A 77 9.66 -4.35 -2.86
CA TYR A 77 9.73 -5.54 -3.71
C TYR A 77 10.95 -5.55 -4.62
N HIS A 78 11.55 -4.38 -4.94
CA HIS A 78 12.80 -4.31 -5.66
C HIS A 78 13.96 -4.99 -4.97
N ALA A 79 13.95 -5.14 -3.65
CA ALA A 79 14.97 -5.91 -2.94
C ALA A 79 15.12 -7.35 -3.49
N LEU A 80 14.04 -7.89 -4.03
CA LEU A 80 13.94 -9.25 -4.58
C LEU A 80 13.99 -9.31 -6.11
N ILE A 81 14.01 -8.16 -6.80
CA ILE A 81 13.96 -8.06 -8.26
C ILE A 81 15.30 -7.56 -8.81
N ARG A 82 16.08 -8.45 -9.40
CA ARG A 82 17.29 -8.04 -10.13
C ARG A 82 16.91 -7.52 -11.53
N PRO A 83 17.61 -6.51 -12.06
CA PRO A 83 18.76 -5.76 -11.52
C PRO A 83 18.38 -4.56 -10.61
N PHE A 84 17.12 -4.36 -10.28
CA PHE A 84 16.57 -3.14 -9.72
C PHE A 84 16.65 -3.04 -8.17
N ARG A 85 17.48 -3.86 -7.52
CA ARG A 85 17.59 -3.91 -6.04
C ARG A 85 17.87 -2.56 -5.38
N SER A 86 18.65 -1.70 -6.01
CA SER A 86 18.99 -0.38 -5.48
C SER A 86 17.78 0.55 -5.37
N LEU A 87 16.73 0.31 -6.15
CA LEU A 87 15.52 1.14 -6.17
C LEU A 87 14.65 0.95 -4.90
N ARG A 88 14.90 -0.09 -4.09
CA ARG A 88 14.21 -0.25 -2.81
C ARG A 88 14.35 0.98 -1.89
N ARG A 89 15.45 1.76 -2.05
CA ARG A 89 15.68 3.00 -1.29
C ARG A 89 14.57 4.04 -1.45
N TRP A 90 13.86 3.99 -2.58
CA TRP A 90 12.73 4.88 -2.84
C TRP A 90 11.60 4.68 -1.83
N GLY A 91 11.31 3.43 -1.44
CA GLY A 91 10.34 3.16 -0.38
C GLY A 91 10.66 3.96 0.87
N ASN A 92 11.88 3.85 1.40
CA ASN A 92 12.29 4.60 2.60
C ASN A 92 12.20 6.12 2.41
N ARG A 93 12.63 6.62 1.25
CA ARG A 93 12.62 8.06 0.98
C ARG A 93 11.21 8.61 0.92
N ILE A 94 10.32 7.96 0.18
CA ILE A 94 8.93 8.40 0.03
C ILE A 94 8.19 8.36 1.37
N HIS A 95 8.51 7.42 2.29
CA HIS A 95 7.92 7.41 3.62
C HIS A 95 8.40 8.56 4.52
N ALA A 96 9.66 8.97 4.40
CA ALA A 96 10.30 9.84 5.38
C ALA A 96 10.56 11.26 4.89
N GLU A 97 10.65 11.48 3.58
CA GLU A 97 11.10 12.73 2.98
C GLU A 97 9.99 13.33 2.08
N ASN A 98 9.83 14.65 2.11
CA ASN A 98 9.05 15.43 1.13
C ASN A 98 7.70 14.78 0.75
N VAL A 99 6.91 14.38 1.74
CA VAL A 99 5.60 13.75 1.53
C VAL A 99 4.66 14.67 0.74
N ASP A 100 4.76 15.97 0.97
CA ASP A 100 4.06 17.04 0.24
C ASP A 100 4.33 16.95 -1.27
N LEU A 101 5.61 16.91 -1.67
CA LEU A 101 5.99 16.78 -3.10
C LEU A 101 5.46 15.46 -3.71
N THR A 102 5.43 14.39 -2.94
CA THR A 102 4.86 13.13 -3.39
C THR A 102 3.36 13.27 -3.64
N MET A 103 2.63 13.86 -2.68
CA MET A 103 1.19 14.07 -2.82
C MET A 103 0.83 15.02 -3.96
N GLU A 104 1.58 16.11 -4.11
CA GLU A 104 1.43 17.04 -5.24
C GLU A 104 1.65 16.34 -6.58
N ALA A 105 2.71 15.54 -6.73
CA ALA A 105 3.00 14.82 -7.97
C ALA A 105 1.88 13.85 -8.34
N LEU A 106 1.35 13.12 -7.36
CA LEU A 106 0.24 12.19 -7.56
C LEU A 106 -1.04 12.94 -7.95
N LEU A 107 -1.36 14.04 -7.26
CA LEU A 107 -2.54 14.86 -7.55
C LEU A 107 -2.44 15.50 -8.92
N ASP A 108 -1.31 16.12 -9.27
CA ASP A 108 -1.07 16.71 -10.60
C ASP A 108 -1.26 15.66 -11.70
N SER A 109 -0.79 14.43 -11.45
CA SER A 109 -0.98 13.32 -12.37
C SER A 109 -2.46 12.96 -12.57
N VAL A 110 -3.29 13.06 -11.52
CA VAL A 110 -4.74 12.88 -11.61
C VAL A 110 -5.37 14.00 -12.42
N LEU A 111 -5.00 15.26 -12.13
CA LEU A 111 -5.57 16.45 -12.77
C LEU A 111 -5.22 16.54 -14.26
N ALA A 112 -4.04 16.06 -14.66
CA ALA A 112 -3.60 16.03 -16.04
C ALA A 112 -4.31 14.98 -16.91
N ALA A 113 -4.96 13.97 -16.30
CA ALA A 113 -5.62 12.89 -17.01
C ALA A 113 -7.11 13.18 -17.26
N GLN A 114 -7.73 12.43 -18.18
CA GLN A 114 -9.16 12.54 -18.51
C GLN A 114 -9.82 11.17 -18.60
N GLY A 115 -11.15 11.14 -18.47
CA GLY A 115 -11.98 9.95 -18.63
C GLY A 115 -11.50 8.79 -17.73
N ARG A 116 -11.51 7.59 -18.28
CA ARG A 116 -11.17 6.34 -17.58
C ARG A 116 -9.77 6.34 -16.97
N GLU A 117 -8.80 7.01 -17.59
CA GLU A 117 -7.45 7.14 -17.06
C GLU A 117 -7.44 7.99 -15.80
N ARG A 118 -8.16 9.10 -15.78
CA ARG A 118 -8.33 9.97 -14.61
C ARG A 118 -8.96 9.20 -13.45
N ASP A 119 -9.97 8.40 -13.71
CA ASP A 119 -10.61 7.57 -12.68
C ASP A 119 -9.64 6.55 -12.08
N GLY A 120 -8.82 5.95 -12.92
CA GLY A 120 -7.78 5.03 -12.46
C GLY A 120 -6.71 5.70 -11.59
N ARG A 121 -6.20 6.85 -12.03
CA ARG A 121 -5.22 7.64 -11.27
C ARG A 121 -5.81 8.17 -9.97
N PHE A 122 -7.07 8.60 -9.99
CA PHE A 122 -7.80 9.05 -8.80
C PHE A 122 -7.96 7.91 -7.78
N ALA A 123 -8.40 6.73 -8.22
CA ALA A 123 -8.53 5.58 -7.35
C ALA A 123 -7.18 5.19 -6.72
N TYR A 124 -6.11 5.16 -7.50
CA TYR A 124 -4.76 4.91 -7.00
C TYR A 124 -4.32 5.97 -5.98
N PHE A 125 -4.54 7.25 -6.25
CA PHE A 125 -4.21 8.34 -5.34
C PHE A 125 -4.97 8.23 -4.02
N CYS A 126 -6.27 7.97 -4.07
CA CYS A 126 -7.07 7.77 -2.85
C CYS A 126 -6.56 6.58 -2.03
N GLY A 127 -6.19 5.47 -2.67
CA GLY A 127 -5.54 4.36 -1.97
C GLY A 127 -4.21 4.78 -1.32
N PHE A 128 -3.40 5.56 -2.02
CA PHE A 128 -2.12 6.06 -1.51
C PHE A 128 -2.30 6.96 -0.27
N LEU A 129 -3.36 7.77 -0.25
CA LEU A 129 -3.73 8.54 0.94
C LEU A 129 -4.10 7.65 2.13
N THR A 130 -4.79 6.52 1.90
CA THR A 130 -5.11 5.59 3.00
C THR A 130 -3.87 4.94 3.58
N HIS A 131 -2.83 4.69 2.78
CA HIS A 131 -1.54 4.21 3.27
C HIS A 131 -0.94 5.17 4.29
N TYR A 132 -0.76 6.44 3.91
CA TYR A 132 -0.20 7.43 4.83
C TYR A 132 -1.06 7.69 6.05
N ALA A 133 -2.38 7.66 5.91
CA ALA A 133 -3.29 7.83 7.05
C ALA A 133 -3.12 6.71 8.07
N LEU A 134 -2.98 5.47 7.61
CA LEU A 134 -2.73 4.34 8.49
C LEU A 134 -1.35 4.43 9.14
N ASP A 135 -0.31 4.71 8.37
CA ASP A 135 1.06 4.84 8.87
C ASP A 135 1.18 5.93 9.94
N ALA A 136 0.59 7.09 9.68
CA ALA A 136 0.59 8.19 10.63
C ALA A 136 -0.12 7.83 11.95
N ALA A 137 -1.18 7.03 11.88
CA ALA A 137 -1.93 6.60 13.05
C ALA A 137 -1.24 5.44 13.80
N ALA A 138 -0.65 4.48 13.07
CA ALA A 138 -0.15 3.23 13.65
C ALA A 138 1.32 3.29 14.06
N HIS A 139 2.18 3.98 13.33
CA HIS A 139 3.64 4.03 13.62
C HIS A 139 4.00 4.54 15.02
N PRO A 140 3.32 5.55 15.64
CA PRO A 140 3.61 5.89 17.03
C PRO A 140 3.48 4.70 17.99
N PHE A 141 2.46 3.86 17.78
CA PHE A 141 2.27 2.64 18.56
C PHE A 141 3.36 1.61 18.24
N VAL A 142 3.61 1.35 16.98
CA VAL A 142 4.63 0.38 16.53
C VAL A 142 6.00 0.76 17.08
N HIS A 143 6.42 2.02 16.92
CA HIS A 143 7.71 2.50 17.42
C HIS A 143 7.84 2.42 18.94
N SER A 144 6.74 2.61 19.67
CA SER A 144 6.74 2.46 21.13
C SER A 144 7.01 1.03 21.61
N ARG A 145 6.75 0.04 20.76
CA ARG A 145 6.91 -1.39 21.06
C ARG A 145 8.18 -2.00 20.47
N CYS A 146 8.78 -1.35 19.47
CA CYS A 146 9.90 -1.92 18.71
C CYS A 146 11.23 -1.23 19.06
N GLY A 147 12.14 -1.97 19.67
CA GLY A 147 13.49 -1.48 19.98
C GLY A 147 14.47 -1.51 18.78
N SER A 148 14.10 -2.13 17.64
CA SER A 148 14.95 -2.23 16.45
C SER A 148 14.14 -2.40 15.17
N HIS A 149 14.74 -2.07 14.01
CA HIS A 149 14.12 -2.24 12.71
C HIS A 149 13.71 -3.70 12.40
N ALA A 150 14.43 -4.67 12.92
CA ALA A 150 14.07 -6.08 12.75
C ALA A 150 12.78 -6.45 13.51
N TYR A 151 12.65 -5.93 14.73
CA TYR A 151 11.43 -6.07 15.52
C TYR A 151 10.24 -5.33 14.91
N HIS A 152 10.46 -4.16 14.35
CA HIS A 152 9.45 -3.38 13.66
C HIS A 152 8.70 -4.23 12.60
N THR A 153 9.44 -4.84 11.69
CA THR A 153 8.86 -5.67 10.63
C THR A 153 8.11 -6.90 11.17
N MET A 154 8.59 -7.49 12.26
CA MET A 154 7.91 -8.62 12.90
C MET A 154 6.60 -8.18 13.56
N PHE A 155 6.66 -7.09 14.32
CA PHE A 155 5.51 -6.58 15.04
C PHE A 155 4.36 -6.17 14.09
N GLU A 156 4.68 -5.55 12.96
CA GLU A 156 3.70 -5.23 11.94
C GLU A 156 3.05 -6.50 11.34
N ALA A 157 3.80 -7.59 11.17
CA ALA A 157 3.24 -8.85 10.71
C ALA A 157 2.33 -9.52 11.77
N GLU A 158 2.62 -9.30 13.05
CA GLU A 158 1.75 -9.72 14.16
C GLU A 158 0.45 -8.90 14.18
N VAL A 159 0.54 -7.60 13.96
CA VAL A 159 -0.65 -6.73 13.80
C VAL A 159 -1.51 -7.19 12.64
N ASP A 160 -0.92 -7.50 11.50
CA ASP A 160 -1.63 -8.09 10.35
C ASP A 160 -2.36 -9.38 10.72
N THR A 161 -1.70 -10.25 11.47
CA THR A 161 -2.29 -11.52 11.94
C THR A 161 -3.45 -11.27 12.90
N ALA A 162 -3.30 -10.33 13.84
CA ALA A 162 -4.34 -9.96 14.79
C ALA A 162 -5.57 -9.36 14.09
N LEU A 163 -5.37 -8.50 13.09
CA LEU A 163 -6.46 -7.90 12.30
C LEU A 163 -7.25 -8.96 11.52
N LEU A 164 -6.57 -9.93 10.92
CA LEU A 164 -7.25 -11.06 10.27
C LEU A 164 -8.07 -11.88 11.26
N ALA A 165 -7.52 -12.14 12.46
CA ALA A 165 -8.23 -12.87 13.50
C ALA A 165 -9.50 -12.16 13.98
N LEU A 166 -9.52 -10.82 14.03
CA LEU A 166 -10.71 -10.03 14.33
C LEU A 166 -11.84 -10.23 13.31
N SER A 167 -11.47 -10.54 12.06
CA SER A 167 -12.42 -10.86 10.98
C SER A 167 -12.77 -12.35 10.92
N GLY A 168 -12.30 -13.17 11.85
CA GLY A 168 -12.47 -14.63 11.83
C GLY A 168 -11.59 -15.34 10.79
N GLU A 169 -10.61 -14.62 10.24
CA GLU A 169 -9.69 -15.11 9.22
C GLU A 169 -8.28 -15.33 9.81
N SER A 170 -7.39 -15.87 9.00
CA SER A 170 -5.99 -16.04 9.40
C SER A 170 -5.05 -15.91 8.19
N PRO A 171 -3.75 -15.63 8.40
CA PRO A 171 -2.77 -15.67 7.32
C PRO A 171 -2.62 -17.06 6.67
N LYS A 172 -3.19 -18.12 7.27
CA LYS A 172 -3.25 -19.47 6.67
C LYS A 172 -4.33 -19.55 5.60
N THR A 173 -5.47 -18.89 5.82
CA THR A 173 -6.63 -18.89 4.92
C THR A 173 -6.59 -17.78 3.89
N VAL A 174 -6.08 -16.60 4.27
CA VAL A 174 -5.97 -15.44 3.39
C VAL A 174 -4.55 -15.31 2.84
N PRO A 175 -4.34 -15.53 1.54
CA PRO A 175 -3.01 -15.38 0.95
C PRO A 175 -2.59 -13.90 0.90
N PRO A 176 -1.32 -13.54 1.20
CA PRO A 176 -0.82 -12.18 1.04
C PRO A 176 -1.05 -11.58 -0.36
N ALA A 177 -1.03 -12.42 -1.38
CA ALA A 177 -1.28 -11.98 -2.77
C ALA A 177 -2.69 -11.41 -3.00
N SER A 178 -3.66 -11.69 -2.12
CA SER A 178 -5.02 -11.12 -2.23
C SER A 178 -5.06 -9.61 -1.99
N THR A 179 -4.05 -9.05 -1.32
CA THR A 179 -3.93 -7.61 -1.07
C THR A 179 -3.49 -6.82 -2.30
N MET A 180 -2.92 -7.50 -3.29
CA MET A 180 -2.45 -6.90 -4.55
C MET A 180 -3.02 -7.69 -5.73
N PRO A 181 -4.24 -7.38 -6.17
CA PRO A 181 -4.89 -8.09 -7.27
C PRO A 181 -4.11 -7.92 -8.57
N ALA A 182 -4.27 -8.87 -9.49
CA ALA A 182 -3.73 -8.76 -10.82
C ALA A 182 -4.34 -7.55 -11.54
N LEU A 183 -3.49 -6.74 -12.17
CA LEU A 183 -3.91 -5.58 -12.95
C LEU A 183 -3.96 -5.90 -14.44
N SER A 184 -4.87 -5.24 -15.15
CA SER A 184 -4.83 -5.15 -16.60
C SER A 184 -3.54 -4.45 -17.05
N ARG A 185 -3.19 -4.57 -18.34
CA ARG A 185 -2.04 -3.84 -18.89
C ARG A 185 -2.20 -2.32 -18.76
N GLU A 186 -3.43 -1.83 -18.92
CA GLU A 186 -3.79 -0.42 -18.79
C GLU A 186 -3.61 0.05 -17.34
N ASP A 187 -4.16 -0.69 -16.37
CA ASP A 187 -4.05 -0.35 -14.96
C ASP A 187 -2.60 -0.43 -14.45
N ALA A 188 -1.84 -1.39 -14.95
CA ALA A 188 -0.41 -1.49 -14.66
C ALA A 188 0.37 -0.26 -15.16
N ALA A 189 -0.02 0.29 -16.30
CA ALA A 189 0.55 1.54 -16.81
C ALA A 189 0.22 2.72 -15.89
N VAL A 190 -1.02 2.81 -15.39
CA VAL A 190 -1.40 3.85 -14.41
C VAL A 190 -0.48 3.83 -13.20
N VAL A 191 -0.25 2.68 -12.57
CA VAL A 191 0.67 2.57 -11.41
C VAL A 191 2.07 3.03 -11.79
N ALA A 192 2.57 2.60 -12.95
CA ALA A 192 3.91 2.97 -13.40
C ALA A 192 4.04 4.47 -13.67
N ASP A 193 3.04 5.09 -14.29
CA ASP A 193 3.05 6.52 -14.61
C ASP A 193 2.94 7.38 -13.34
N MET A 194 2.08 7.00 -12.38
CA MET A 194 1.94 7.67 -11.09
C MET A 194 3.26 7.67 -10.33
N GLN A 195 3.93 6.53 -10.24
CA GLN A 195 5.21 6.40 -9.56
C GLN A 195 6.36 7.12 -10.32
N SER A 196 6.29 7.16 -11.66
CA SER A 196 7.24 7.94 -12.46
C SER A 196 7.06 9.44 -12.22
N ALA A 197 5.82 9.92 -12.06
CA ALA A 197 5.54 11.32 -11.74
C ALA A 197 6.15 11.73 -10.39
N VAL A 198 6.04 10.86 -9.37
CA VAL A 198 6.69 11.07 -8.07
C VAL A 198 8.21 11.18 -8.23
N ALA A 199 8.83 10.22 -8.94
CA ALA A 199 10.27 10.26 -9.17
C ALA A 199 10.72 11.54 -9.91
N ALA A 200 9.98 11.95 -10.94
CA ALA A 200 10.26 13.16 -11.71
C ALA A 200 10.16 14.43 -10.86
N ARG A 201 9.15 14.52 -9.97
CA ARG A 201 8.99 15.65 -9.04
C ARG A 201 10.19 15.79 -8.09
N TRP A 202 10.82 14.68 -7.76
CA TRP A 202 12.03 14.65 -6.93
C TRP A 202 13.32 14.89 -7.72
N GLY A 203 13.22 15.20 -9.02
CA GLY A 203 14.37 15.42 -9.91
C GLY A 203 15.11 14.15 -10.30
N GLU A 204 14.45 13.00 -10.16
CA GLU A 204 15.04 11.69 -10.48
C GLU A 204 14.26 10.95 -11.57
N SER A 205 14.91 9.99 -12.20
CA SER A 205 14.26 9.14 -13.17
C SER A 205 14.33 7.66 -12.76
N VAL A 206 13.21 6.96 -12.90
CA VAL A 206 13.14 5.53 -12.65
C VAL A 206 12.86 4.82 -13.97
N PRO A 207 13.63 3.77 -14.31
CA PRO A 207 13.39 3.04 -15.54
C PRO A 207 11.97 2.46 -15.58
N LYS A 208 11.19 2.74 -16.62
CA LYS A 208 9.84 2.18 -16.81
C LYS A 208 9.81 0.65 -16.69
N LYS A 209 10.88 -0.03 -17.09
CA LYS A 209 11.03 -1.49 -16.91
C LYS A 209 11.05 -1.92 -15.44
N ALA A 210 11.57 -1.08 -14.55
CA ALA A 210 11.58 -1.35 -13.12
C ALA A 210 10.17 -1.35 -12.57
N LEU A 211 9.39 -0.31 -12.88
CA LEU A 211 8.00 -0.17 -12.46
C LEU A 211 7.12 -1.29 -13.02
N ALA A 212 7.24 -1.59 -14.30
CA ALA A 212 6.55 -2.73 -14.92
C ALA A 212 6.92 -4.06 -14.24
N SER A 213 8.20 -4.21 -13.80
CA SER A 213 8.64 -5.39 -13.05
C SER A 213 7.99 -5.51 -11.68
N ILE A 214 7.77 -4.40 -10.96
CA ILE A 214 7.06 -4.43 -9.66
C ILE A 214 5.65 -4.95 -9.88
N VAL A 215 4.89 -4.28 -10.74
CA VAL A 215 3.48 -4.61 -10.98
C VAL A 215 3.30 -6.08 -11.37
N LYS A 216 4.19 -6.60 -12.23
CA LYS A 216 4.14 -7.99 -12.68
C LYS A 216 4.55 -8.99 -11.61
N LYS A 217 5.58 -8.68 -10.80
CA LYS A 217 6.24 -9.66 -9.93
C LYS A 217 5.78 -9.60 -8.47
N ALA A 218 5.30 -8.46 -7.98
CA ALA A 218 4.90 -8.33 -6.59
C ALA A 218 3.82 -9.34 -6.16
N PRO A 219 2.72 -9.56 -6.91
CA PRO A 219 1.75 -10.59 -6.55
C PRO A 219 2.35 -12.00 -6.50
N ALA A 220 3.28 -12.33 -7.42
CA ALA A 220 3.95 -13.62 -7.43
C ALA A 220 4.94 -13.77 -6.26
N ILE A 221 5.58 -12.69 -5.82
CA ILE A 221 6.43 -12.67 -4.63
C ILE A 221 5.57 -12.92 -3.39
N LEU A 222 4.46 -12.22 -3.25
CA LEU A 222 3.50 -12.40 -2.16
C LEU A 222 2.93 -13.82 -2.10
N ALA A 223 2.57 -14.38 -3.25
CA ALA A 223 2.10 -15.77 -3.31
C ALA A 223 3.16 -16.78 -2.84
N ARG A 224 4.45 -16.50 -3.08
CA ARG A 224 5.56 -17.33 -2.57
C ARG A 224 5.78 -17.18 -1.07
N GLN A 225 5.45 -16.02 -0.49
CA GLN A 225 5.53 -15.81 0.95
C GLN A 225 4.50 -16.65 1.72
N HIS A 226 3.36 -16.95 1.11
CA HIS A 226 2.31 -17.72 1.74
C HIS A 226 2.77 -19.15 2.05
N ASP A 227 2.80 -19.49 3.33
CA ASP A 227 3.24 -20.80 3.85
C ASP A 227 2.25 -21.34 4.91
N PRO A 228 1.02 -21.68 4.51
CA PRO A 228 -0.05 -22.06 5.46
C PRO A 228 0.30 -23.28 6.31
N LYS A 229 1.26 -24.10 5.88
CA LYS A 229 1.72 -25.31 6.58
C LYS A 229 3.03 -25.09 7.33
N GLY A 230 3.64 -23.91 7.29
CA GLY A 230 4.90 -23.61 7.93
C GLY A 230 6.14 -24.36 7.38
N ARG A 231 6.00 -25.09 6.27
CA ARG A 231 7.06 -25.96 5.74
C ARG A 231 8.23 -25.18 5.14
N LYS A 232 7.93 -24.13 4.40
CA LYS A 232 8.95 -23.28 3.78
C LYS A 232 9.76 -22.56 4.88
N ARG A 233 9.07 -22.04 5.88
CA ARG A 233 9.69 -21.38 7.03
C ARG A 233 10.54 -22.34 7.82
N ALA A 234 10.04 -23.55 8.13
CA ALA A 234 10.82 -24.56 8.85
C ALA A 234 12.11 -24.94 8.10
N LEU A 235 12.03 -25.11 6.77
CA LEU A 235 13.21 -25.36 5.94
C LEU A 235 14.19 -24.18 5.97
N ALA A 236 13.70 -22.95 5.86
CA ALA A 236 14.53 -21.76 5.93
C ALA A 236 15.23 -21.63 7.29
N LEU A 237 14.51 -21.87 8.39
CA LEU A 237 15.08 -21.88 9.76
C LEU A 237 16.16 -22.95 9.92
N ALA A 238 15.94 -24.16 9.42
CA ALA A 238 16.94 -25.24 9.47
C ALA A 238 18.21 -24.83 8.71
N PHE A 239 18.07 -24.26 7.52
CA PHE A 239 19.18 -23.75 6.73
C PHE A 239 19.93 -22.62 7.46
N GLU A 240 19.20 -21.65 8.01
CA GLU A 240 19.80 -20.52 8.74
C GLU A 240 20.58 -20.97 9.97
N ARG A 241 20.04 -21.93 10.74
CA ARG A 241 20.76 -22.52 11.87
C ARG A 241 22.07 -23.17 11.45
N LEU A 242 22.07 -23.85 10.31
CA LEU A 242 23.22 -24.60 9.83
C LEU A 242 24.32 -23.71 9.22
N PHE A 243 23.96 -22.67 8.49
CA PHE A 243 24.86 -21.90 7.63
C PHE A 243 25.08 -20.44 8.05
N THR A 244 24.26 -19.88 8.93
CA THR A 244 24.35 -18.46 9.30
C THR A 244 24.50 -18.23 10.80
N GLY A 245 24.67 -19.29 11.58
CA GLY A 245 24.73 -19.20 13.05
C GLY A 245 23.43 -18.68 13.68
N GLY A 246 22.28 -18.93 13.03
CA GLY A 246 20.96 -18.56 13.55
C GLY A 246 20.53 -17.13 13.23
N ARG A 247 21.23 -16.42 12.33
CA ARG A 247 20.75 -15.13 11.84
C ARG A 247 19.51 -15.31 10.98
N LEU A 248 18.36 -14.92 11.53
CA LEU A 248 17.06 -15.05 10.90
C LEU A 248 16.91 -14.01 9.78
N VAL A 249 16.99 -14.43 8.53
CA VAL A 249 16.85 -13.56 7.36
C VAL A 249 15.77 -14.09 6.40
N ALA A 250 15.89 -15.33 5.96
CA ALA A 250 14.99 -15.91 4.95
C ALA A 250 13.71 -16.46 5.58
N SER A 251 13.77 -16.98 6.81
CA SER A 251 12.60 -17.51 7.52
C SER A 251 11.52 -16.46 7.76
N ARG A 252 11.91 -15.19 7.96
CA ARG A 252 11.00 -14.05 8.12
C ARG A 252 10.26 -13.67 6.84
N PHE A 253 10.67 -14.21 5.70
CA PHE A 253 10.01 -13.98 4.44
C PHE A 253 8.66 -14.72 4.31
N PHE A 254 8.44 -15.75 5.12
CA PHE A 254 7.27 -16.62 5.00
C PHE A 254 6.20 -16.32 6.04
N PHE A 255 4.94 -16.29 5.58
CA PHE A 255 3.74 -16.13 6.38
C PHE A 255 2.93 -17.43 6.44
N PRO A 256 2.26 -17.75 7.57
CA PRO A 256 2.18 -16.97 8.82
C PRO A 256 3.44 -17.08 9.68
N LEU A 257 3.58 -16.14 10.60
CA LEU A 257 4.56 -16.23 11.69
C LEU A 257 4.17 -17.37 12.65
N ALA A 258 5.11 -17.83 13.49
CA ALA A 258 4.82 -18.88 14.45
C ALA A 258 3.88 -18.39 15.57
N ALA A 259 3.05 -19.29 16.10
CA ALA A 259 2.05 -18.96 17.12
C ALA A 259 2.62 -18.34 18.42
N ASP A 260 3.90 -18.57 18.73
CA ASP A 260 4.58 -17.98 19.89
C ASP A 260 4.87 -16.48 19.68
N GLU A 261 4.89 -16.01 18.43
CA GLU A 261 5.08 -14.61 18.05
C GLU A 261 3.75 -13.85 18.04
N GLU A 262 2.60 -14.54 18.05
CA GLU A 262 1.26 -13.93 18.10
C GLU A 262 0.86 -13.41 19.50
N ARG A 263 1.54 -13.87 20.55
CA ARG A 263 1.16 -13.55 21.95
C ARG A 263 1.59 -12.16 22.41
N ASP A 264 2.63 -11.59 21.83
CA ASP A 264 3.19 -10.32 22.29
C ASP A 264 2.42 -9.08 21.82
N VAL A 265 1.53 -9.21 20.84
CA VAL A 265 0.75 -8.08 20.29
C VAL A 265 -0.55 -7.85 21.06
N LEU A 266 -1.11 -8.89 21.66
CA LEU A 266 -2.41 -8.84 22.37
C LEU A 266 -2.28 -8.53 23.87
N ASN A 267 -1.05 -8.46 24.40
CA ASN A 267 -0.72 -8.07 25.77
C ASN A 267 -0.02 -6.70 25.78
#